data_e46f32d5605e0494f1666cc922e1eea5
#
_entry.id   e46f32d5605e0494f1666cc922e1eea5
#
_cell.length_a   1.000
_cell.length_b   1.000
_cell.length_c   1.000
_cell.angle_alpha   90.00
_cell.angle_beta   90.00
_cell.angle_gamma   90.00
#
_symmetry.space_group_name_H-M   'P 1'
#
loop_
_entity.id
_entity.type
_entity.pdbx_description
1 polymer ?
#
loop_
_entity_poly.entity_id
_entity_poly.type
_entity_poly.pdbx_seq_one_letter_code
_entity_poly.pdbx_strand_id
1 'polypeptide(L)'
;KIDNYRNKIFKPFKINLKSNTLNKKLKILHITNFNERHNGRLFYNTGKRINNGFTRLNHSVLEFSDRDIVSYYRKLNDLNGSKKLNEKLLEVISNYVPDIIILGRADLIKLETLKFIKKNYPDIKMSQWFLDRMDGQWINNKKRFLDKIELMDASFCTTDPKSLNLNKDLNIFYLPNPVDHSFETLKNY
;
A
#
# COMPACT_ATOMS: atom_id res chain seq x y z
N LYS A 1 1.84 24.89 24.91
CA LYS A 1 2.79 25.07 23.76
C LYS A 1 2.75 23.90 22.79
N ILE A 2 2.57 22.65 23.24
CA ILE A 2 2.53 21.44 22.40
C ILE A 2 1.25 21.43 21.54
N ASP A 3 0.11 21.84 22.07
CA ASP A 3 -1.16 21.86 21.32
C ASP A 3 -1.18 22.90 20.19
N ASN A 4 -0.46 24.01 20.35
CA ASN A 4 -0.30 25.02 19.29
C ASN A 4 0.58 24.53 18.13
N TYR A 5 1.53 23.63 18.40
CA TYR A 5 2.34 22.99 17.36
C TYR A 5 1.54 21.91 16.61
N ARG A 6 0.74 21.11 17.33
CA ARG A 6 -0.16 20.13 16.72
C ARG A 6 -1.12 20.78 15.71
N ASN A 7 -1.74 21.89 16.08
CA ASN A 7 -2.69 22.59 15.22
C ASN A 7 -2.05 23.32 14.01
N LYS A 8 -0.74 23.60 14.06
CA LYS A 8 -0.01 24.13 12.90
C LYS A 8 0.44 23.08 11.90
N ILE A 9 0.76 21.86 12.38
CA ILE A 9 1.28 20.76 11.56
C ILE A 9 0.12 19.93 10.99
N PHE A 10 -0.94 19.76 11.74
CA PHE A 10 -2.13 19.02 11.34
C PHE A 10 -3.30 19.98 11.07
N LYS A 11 -3.24 20.72 9.96
CA LYS A 11 -4.52 21.15 9.38
C LYS A 11 -5.22 19.85 8.98
N PRO A 12 -6.36 19.49 9.62
CA PRO A 12 -7.08 18.30 9.19
C PRO A 12 -7.41 18.48 7.72
N PHE A 13 -6.96 17.55 6.88
CA PHE A 13 -7.40 17.47 5.50
C PHE A 13 -8.91 17.35 5.56
N LYS A 14 -9.63 18.45 5.32
CA LYS A 14 -11.06 18.39 5.00
C LYS A 14 -11.15 17.80 3.59
N ILE A 15 -11.05 16.46 3.51
CA ILE A 15 -11.55 15.75 2.36
C ILE A 15 -13.05 15.98 2.43
N ASN A 16 -13.60 16.80 1.53
CA ASN A 16 -15.04 16.87 1.31
C ASN A 16 -15.48 15.56 0.63
N LEU A 17 -15.40 14.47 1.39
CA LEU A 17 -16.05 13.23 1.02
C LEU A 17 -17.54 13.50 1.11
N LYS A 18 -18.23 13.51 -0.05
CA LYS A 18 -19.68 13.49 -0.07
C LYS A 18 -20.11 12.37 0.86
N SER A 19 -20.91 12.67 1.88
CA SER A 19 -21.27 11.77 2.99
C SER A 19 -21.77 10.37 2.56
N ASN A 20 -22.26 10.24 1.34
CA ASN A 20 -22.79 8.99 0.79
C ASN A 20 -21.71 7.92 0.43
N THR A 21 -20.42 8.26 0.38
CA THR A 21 -19.36 7.30 0.05
C THR A 21 -18.75 6.65 1.29
N LEU A 22 -18.91 7.20 2.48
CA LEU A 22 -18.31 6.72 3.73
C LEU A 22 -18.90 5.40 4.25
N ASN A 23 -20.10 5.02 3.80
CA ASN A 23 -20.78 3.81 4.28
C ASN A 23 -20.69 2.62 3.31
N LYS A 24 -20.03 2.77 2.15
CA LYS A 24 -19.85 1.67 1.22
C LYS A 24 -18.80 0.69 1.73
N LYS A 25 -19.19 -0.57 1.93
CA LYS A 25 -18.23 -1.65 2.16
C LYS A 25 -17.46 -1.90 0.87
N LEU A 26 -16.15 -1.93 0.98
CA LEU A 26 -15.24 -2.14 -0.15
C LEU A 26 -14.57 -3.50 -0.05
N LYS A 27 -14.30 -4.10 -1.20
CA LYS A 27 -13.41 -5.24 -1.39
C LYS A 27 -12.00 -4.69 -1.67
N ILE A 28 -11.07 -4.88 -0.76
CA ILE A 28 -9.72 -4.36 -0.83
C ILE A 28 -8.75 -5.52 -1.07
N LEU A 29 -7.95 -5.42 -2.12
CA LEU A 29 -6.80 -6.29 -2.32
C LEU A 29 -5.55 -5.55 -1.86
N HIS A 30 -4.99 -5.95 -0.72
CA HIS A 30 -3.78 -5.32 -0.17
C HIS A 30 -2.54 -6.16 -0.49
N ILE A 31 -1.67 -5.61 -1.31
CA ILE A 31 -0.44 -6.26 -1.82
C ILE A 31 0.75 -5.66 -1.08
N THR A 32 1.39 -6.45 -0.22
CA THR A 32 2.60 -6.06 0.50
C THR A 32 3.29 -7.30 1.07
N ASN A 33 4.46 -7.13 1.67
CA ASN A 33 5.14 -8.21 2.36
C ASN A 33 4.51 -8.44 3.76
N PHE A 34 3.67 -9.46 3.90
CA PHE A 34 3.06 -9.84 5.18
C PHE A 34 3.96 -10.70 6.06
N ASN A 35 5.12 -11.13 5.55
CA ASN A 35 6.12 -11.90 6.29
C ASN A 35 5.64 -13.30 6.78
N GLU A 36 4.73 -13.93 6.04
CA GLU A 36 4.18 -15.27 6.38
C GLU A 36 5.27 -16.33 6.50
N ARG A 37 6.30 -16.30 5.62
CA ARG A 37 7.45 -17.23 5.61
C ARG A 37 8.28 -17.17 6.89
N HIS A 38 8.04 -16.23 7.78
CA HIS A 38 8.76 -16.08 9.05
C HIS A 38 8.03 -16.70 10.23
N ASN A 39 6.98 -17.50 9.99
CA ASN A 39 6.27 -18.30 11.00
C ASN A 39 5.85 -17.48 12.24
N GLY A 40 5.25 -16.31 12.00
CA GLY A 40 4.76 -15.42 13.06
C GLY A 40 5.78 -14.45 13.66
N ARG A 41 7.11 -14.68 13.47
CA ARG A 41 8.15 -13.83 14.06
C ARG A 41 8.06 -12.35 13.66
N LEU A 42 7.57 -12.06 12.47
CA LEU A 42 7.40 -10.70 11.95
C LEU A 42 5.91 -10.37 11.71
N PHE A 43 5.06 -10.88 12.57
CA PHE A 43 3.61 -10.66 12.50
C PHE A 43 3.23 -9.18 12.63
N TYR A 44 3.91 -8.44 13.53
CA TYR A 44 3.65 -7.03 13.81
C TYR A 44 4.23 -6.10 12.72
N ASN A 45 3.75 -6.25 11.50
CA ASN A 45 4.21 -5.43 10.37
C ASN A 45 3.19 -4.36 9.99
N THR A 46 3.64 -3.37 9.24
CA THR A 46 2.82 -2.25 8.78
C THR A 46 1.60 -2.68 7.97
N GLY A 47 1.77 -3.70 7.11
CA GLY A 47 0.66 -4.24 6.32
C GLY A 47 -0.50 -4.73 7.18
N LYS A 48 -0.19 -5.45 8.26
CA LYS A 48 -1.21 -5.95 9.21
C LYS A 48 -1.91 -4.80 9.95
N ARG A 49 -1.16 -3.77 10.38
CA ARG A 49 -1.74 -2.58 11.02
C ARG A 49 -2.75 -1.89 10.12
N ILE A 50 -2.40 -1.69 8.85
CA ILE A 50 -3.28 -1.08 7.85
C ILE A 50 -4.50 -1.97 7.60
N ASN A 51 -4.33 -3.28 7.45
CA ASN A 51 -5.44 -4.23 7.25
C ASN A 51 -6.42 -4.23 8.42
N ASN A 52 -5.91 -4.21 9.65
CA ASN A 52 -6.74 -4.10 10.84
C ASN A 52 -7.60 -2.83 10.81
N GLY A 53 -7.01 -1.71 10.36
CA GLY A 53 -7.75 -0.46 10.16
C GLY A 53 -8.90 -0.62 9.15
N PHE A 54 -8.65 -1.21 8.00
CA PHE A 54 -9.70 -1.46 7.00
C PHE A 54 -10.79 -2.38 7.51
N THR A 55 -10.42 -3.45 8.22
CA THR A 55 -11.39 -4.39 8.80
C THR A 55 -12.28 -3.71 9.84
N ARG A 56 -11.72 -2.83 10.68
CA ARG A 56 -12.52 -2.03 11.64
C ARG A 56 -13.43 -1.03 10.97
N LEU A 57 -13.07 -0.56 9.79
CA LEU A 57 -13.93 0.25 8.92
C LEU A 57 -14.96 -0.59 8.15
N ASN A 58 -15.05 -1.90 8.47
CA ASN A 58 -16.03 -2.82 7.90
C ASN A 58 -15.81 -3.13 6.41
N HIS A 59 -14.57 -3.00 5.93
CA HIS A 59 -14.19 -3.43 4.58
C HIS A 59 -13.79 -4.90 4.55
N SER A 60 -13.97 -5.56 3.40
CA SER A 60 -13.42 -6.90 3.13
C SER A 60 -12.00 -6.77 2.61
N VAL A 61 -11.02 -7.37 3.30
CA VAL A 61 -9.62 -7.27 2.93
C VAL A 61 -9.06 -8.62 2.55
N LEU A 62 -8.54 -8.75 1.34
CA LEU A 62 -7.74 -9.88 0.90
C LEU A 62 -6.26 -9.51 0.92
N GLU A 63 -5.48 -10.24 1.71
CA GLU A 63 -4.02 -10.09 1.79
C GLU A 63 -3.34 -10.82 0.64
N PHE A 64 -2.36 -10.16 0.01
CA PHE A 64 -1.55 -10.74 -1.02
C PHE A 64 -0.07 -10.46 -0.72
N SER A 65 0.62 -11.47 -0.18
CA SER A 65 2.01 -11.33 0.26
C SER A 65 2.97 -11.55 -0.89
N ASP A 66 3.43 -10.45 -1.51
CA ASP A 66 4.26 -10.49 -2.72
C ASP A 66 5.58 -11.25 -2.51
N ARG A 67 6.31 -10.97 -1.43
CA ARG A 67 7.61 -11.59 -1.15
C ARG A 67 7.50 -13.03 -0.67
N ASP A 68 6.42 -13.39 -0.01
CA ASP A 68 6.18 -14.76 0.42
C ASP A 68 5.86 -15.64 -0.78
N ILE A 69 5.01 -15.16 -1.70
CA ILE A 69 4.71 -15.85 -2.96
C ILE A 69 6.00 -16.08 -3.76
N VAL A 70 6.83 -15.05 -3.93
CA VAL A 70 8.13 -15.19 -4.60
C VAL A 70 8.99 -16.25 -3.91
N SER A 71 9.06 -16.23 -2.58
CA SER A 71 9.86 -17.20 -1.82
C SER A 71 9.40 -18.64 -2.05
N TYR A 72 8.08 -18.87 -2.08
CA TYR A 72 7.50 -20.20 -2.24
C TYR A 72 7.55 -20.73 -3.68
N TYR A 73 7.57 -19.85 -4.68
CA TYR A 73 7.43 -20.25 -6.09
C TYR A 73 8.67 -20.02 -6.95
N ARG A 74 9.82 -19.79 -6.35
CA ARG A 74 11.11 -19.75 -7.08
C ARG A 74 11.38 -21.07 -7.78
N LYS A 75 11.78 -20.97 -9.06
CA LYS A 75 12.18 -22.11 -9.89
C LYS A 75 13.43 -21.75 -10.68
N LEU A 76 14.11 -22.76 -11.22
CA LEU A 76 15.32 -22.56 -12.03
C LEU A 76 15.09 -21.63 -13.24
N ASN A 77 13.90 -21.63 -13.81
CA ASN A 77 13.50 -20.77 -14.93
C ASN A 77 12.84 -19.44 -14.51
N ASP A 78 12.64 -19.22 -13.20
CA ASP A 78 12.11 -17.98 -12.61
C ASP A 78 12.78 -17.77 -11.24
N LEU A 79 14.09 -17.54 -11.27
CA LEU A 79 14.92 -17.39 -10.07
C LEU A 79 14.43 -16.27 -9.15
N ASN A 80 13.79 -15.25 -9.73
CA ASN A 80 13.22 -14.15 -8.98
C ASN A 80 11.77 -14.39 -8.54
N GLY A 81 11.12 -15.50 -8.98
CA GLY A 81 9.71 -15.78 -8.69
C GLY A 81 8.72 -14.72 -9.17
N SER A 82 9.22 -13.73 -9.92
CA SER A 82 8.44 -12.56 -10.32
C SER A 82 7.39 -12.89 -11.39
N LYS A 83 7.68 -13.83 -12.28
CA LYS A 83 6.71 -14.27 -13.30
C LYS A 83 5.48 -14.87 -12.62
N LYS A 84 5.71 -15.87 -11.76
CA LYS A 84 4.62 -16.56 -11.05
C LYS A 84 3.84 -15.65 -10.12
N LEU A 85 4.51 -14.70 -9.47
CA LEU A 85 3.87 -13.68 -8.65
C LEU A 85 2.84 -12.87 -9.46
N ASN A 86 3.24 -12.36 -10.63
CA ASN A 86 2.36 -11.53 -11.46
C ASN A 86 1.22 -12.34 -12.10
N GLU A 87 1.45 -13.58 -12.50
CA GLU A 87 0.39 -14.50 -12.95
C GLU A 87 -0.64 -14.74 -11.84
N LYS A 88 -0.20 -15.06 -10.61
CA LYS A 88 -1.10 -15.22 -9.45
C LYS A 88 -1.88 -13.97 -9.11
N LEU A 89 -1.27 -12.81 -9.26
CA LEU A 89 -1.97 -11.55 -9.02
C LEU A 89 -3.14 -11.38 -9.99
N LEU A 90 -2.94 -11.64 -11.27
CA LEU A 90 -4.01 -11.56 -12.27
C LEU A 90 -5.12 -12.57 -12.01
N GLU A 91 -4.78 -13.79 -11.60
CA GLU A 91 -5.73 -14.82 -11.21
C GLU A 91 -6.57 -14.36 -9.99
N VAL A 92 -5.93 -13.83 -8.96
CA VAL A 92 -6.62 -13.30 -7.78
C VAL A 92 -7.54 -12.14 -8.14
N ILE A 93 -7.12 -11.23 -9.01
CA ILE A 93 -7.95 -10.12 -9.44
C ILE A 93 -9.19 -10.60 -10.20
N SER A 94 -9.04 -11.58 -11.10
CA SER A 94 -10.16 -12.13 -11.85
C SER A 94 -11.19 -12.83 -10.95
N ASN A 95 -10.75 -13.48 -9.89
CA ASN A 95 -11.61 -14.22 -8.96
C ASN A 95 -12.23 -13.32 -7.88
N TYR A 96 -11.43 -12.42 -7.30
CA TYR A 96 -11.86 -11.58 -6.19
C TYR A 96 -12.57 -10.30 -6.64
N VAL A 97 -12.18 -9.76 -7.79
CA VAL A 97 -12.69 -8.49 -8.36
C VAL A 97 -12.74 -7.39 -7.28
N PRO A 98 -11.59 -6.86 -6.83
CA PRO A 98 -11.55 -5.86 -5.78
C PRO A 98 -12.10 -4.51 -6.26
N ASP A 99 -12.66 -3.71 -5.35
CA ASP A 99 -12.96 -2.29 -5.63
C ASP A 99 -11.66 -1.46 -5.63
N ILE A 100 -10.70 -1.84 -4.76
CA ILE A 100 -9.42 -1.11 -4.61
C ILE A 100 -8.27 -2.11 -4.49
N ILE A 101 -7.19 -1.84 -5.21
CA ILE A 101 -5.88 -2.47 -5.03
C ILE A 101 -4.98 -1.47 -4.28
N ILE A 102 -4.35 -1.94 -3.20
CA ILE A 102 -3.42 -1.13 -2.40
C ILE A 102 -2.04 -1.78 -2.44
N LEU A 103 -1.05 -1.05 -2.93
CA LEU A 103 0.33 -1.50 -3.05
C LEU A 103 1.19 -0.95 -1.91
N GLY A 104 1.64 -1.82 -1.01
CA GLY A 104 2.59 -1.47 0.05
C GLY A 104 4.02 -1.79 -0.38
N ARG A 105 4.74 -0.84 -0.97
CA ARG A 105 6.09 -1.01 -1.50
C ARG A 105 6.25 -2.19 -2.49
N ALA A 106 5.23 -2.70 -3.07
CA ALA A 106 5.16 -3.91 -3.91
C ALA A 106 6.08 -3.84 -5.16
N ASP A 107 7.40 -3.79 -4.94
CA ASP A 107 8.45 -3.58 -5.97
C ASP A 107 8.50 -4.73 -6.99
N LEU A 108 8.02 -5.92 -6.60
CA LEU A 108 8.04 -7.12 -7.44
C LEU A 108 6.86 -7.21 -8.41
N ILE A 109 5.86 -6.35 -8.22
CA ILE A 109 4.75 -6.24 -9.17
C ILE A 109 5.20 -5.40 -10.36
N LYS A 110 5.11 -5.99 -11.55
CA LYS A 110 5.57 -5.38 -12.80
C LYS A 110 4.63 -4.26 -13.25
N LEU A 111 5.20 -3.23 -13.89
CA LEU A 111 4.41 -2.14 -14.47
C LEU A 111 3.45 -2.63 -15.56
N GLU A 112 3.87 -3.60 -16.36
CA GLU A 112 3.05 -4.20 -17.42
C GLU A 112 1.80 -4.86 -16.81
N THR A 113 1.95 -5.52 -15.65
CA THR A 113 0.82 -6.14 -14.93
C THR A 113 -0.16 -5.07 -14.44
N LEU A 114 0.33 -3.98 -13.87
CA LEU A 114 -0.52 -2.87 -13.42
C LEU A 114 -1.22 -2.17 -14.60
N LYS A 115 -0.52 -1.95 -15.71
CA LYS A 115 -1.12 -1.42 -16.95
C LYS A 115 -2.20 -2.33 -17.51
N PHE A 116 -1.96 -3.65 -17.50
CA PHE A 116 -2.96 -4.64 -17.90
C PHE A 116 -4.20 -4.56 -17.03
N ILE A 117 -4.04 -4.47 -15.71
CA ILE A 117 -5.15 -4.33 -14.76
C ILE A 117 -5.94 -3.06 -15.06
N LYS A 118 -5.26 -1.91 -15.17
CA LYS A 118 -5.92 -0.62 -15.43
C LYS A 118 -6.71 -0.62 -16.74
N LYS A 119 -6.22 -1.33 -17.76
CA LYS A 119 -6.89 -1.46 -19.07
C LYS A 119 -8.11 -2.38 -19.02
N ASN A 120 -8.00 -3.52 -18.37
CA ASN A 120 -9.03 -4.58 -18.42
C ASN A 120 -10.04 -4.50 -17.28
N TYR A 121 -9.70 -3.76 -16.20
CA TYR A 121 -10.54 -3.56 -15.03
C TYR A 121 -10.58 -2.06 -14.65
N PRO A 122 -11.16 -1.20 -15.51
CA PRO A 122 -11.08 0.26 -15.36
C PRO A 122 -11.76 0.81 -14.10
N ASP A 123 -12.70 0.05 -13.54
CA ASP A 123 -13.41 0.43 -12.31
C ASP A 123 -12.58 0.21 -11.04
N ILE A 124 -11.58 -0.67 -11.10
CA ILE A 124 -10.69 -0.93 -9.96
C ILE A 124 -9.79 0.31 -9.73
N LYS A 125 -9.87 0.89 -8.53
CA LYS A 125 -8.96 1.95 -8.12
C LYS A 125 -7.65 1.38 -7.61
N MET A 126 -6.54 2.04 -7.92
CA MET A 126 -5.21 1.64 -7.47
C MET A 126 -4.59 2.72 -6.60
N SER A 127 -4.06 2.33 -5.46
CA SER A 127 -3.30 3.22 -4.59
C SER A 127 -2.01 2.57 -4.11
N GLN A 128 -1.08 3.38 -3.63
CA GLN A 128 0.14 2.89 -3.03
C GLN A 128 0.46 3.62 -1.73
N TRP A 129 1.19 2.96 -0.84
CA TRP A 129 1.79 3.59 0.33
C TRP A 129 3.28 3.25 0.44
N PHE A 130 4.06 4.23 0.93
CA PHE A 130 5.51 4.12 1.05
C PHE A 130 5.99 4.83 2.31
N LEU A 131 6.59 4.08 3.24
CA LEU A 131 6.95 4.58 4.56
C LEU A 131 8.45 4.80 4.75
N ASP A 132 9.27 4.45 3.75
CA ASP A 132 10.70 4.67 3.82
C ASP A 132 11.04 6.12 3.46
N ARG A 133 12.10 6.64 4.04
CA ARG A 133 12.64 7.96 3.74
C ARG A 133 13.06 8.06 2.27
N MET A 134 12.78 9.20 1.62
CA MET A 134 12.98 9.40 0.18
C MET A 134 13.90 10.58 -0.18
N ASP A 135 14.49 11.25 0.80
CA ASP A 135 15.39 12.39 0.58
C ASP A 135 16.87 12.04 0.78
N GLY A 136 17.76 12.94 0.39
CA GLY A 136 19.21 12.82 0.55
C GLY A 136 19.76 11.52 -0.05
N GLN A 137 20.49 10.74 0.75
CA GLN A 137 21.10 9.46 0.35
C GLN A 137 20.06 8.37 -0.01
N TRP A 138 18.77 8.59 0.28
CA TRP A 138 17.68 7.64 0.06
C TRP A 138 16.94 7.86 -1.26
N ILE A 139 17.57 8.52 -2.22
CA ILE A 139 17.00 8.85 -3.54
C ILE A 139 16.48 7.61 -4.30
N ASN A 140 17.05 6.43 -4.08
CA ASN A 140 16.57 5.19 -4.68
C ASN A 140 15.16 4.81 -4.18
N ASN A 141 14.78 5.20 -2.96
CA ASN A 141 13.44 5.00 -2.45
C ASN A 141 12.45 5.92 -3.17
N LYS A 142 12.85 7.18 -3.45
CA LYS A 142 12.06 8.09 -4.26
C LYS A 142 11.80 7.52 -5.65
N LYS A 143 12.82 6.98 -6.32
CA LYS A 143 12.66 6.35 -7.64
C LYS A 143 11.62 5.22 -7.58
N ARG A 144 11.73 4.29 -6.62
CA ARG A 144 10.78 3.18 -6.44
C ARG A 144 9.35 3.66 -6.21
N PHE A 145 9.17 4.72 -5.44
CA PHE A 145 7.86 5.32 -5.20
C PHE A 145 7.28 5.92 -6.48
N LEU A 146 8.09 6.60 -7.27
CA LEU A 146 7.68 7.28 -8.50
C LEU A 146 7.46 6.35 -9.69
N ASP A 147 8.12 5.20 -9.73
CA ASP A 147 8.05 4.25 -10.86
C ASP A 147 6.61 3.86 -11.25
N LYS A 148 5.68 3.83 -10.29
CA LYS A 148 4.29 3.40 -10.49
C LYS A 148 3.28 4.54 -10.39
N ILE A 149 3.72 5.74 -10.06
CA ILE A 149 2.85 6.83 -9.59
C ILE A 149 1.78 7.24 -10.60
N GLU A 150 2.09 7.22 -11.89
CA GLU A 150 1.16 7.59 -12.96
C GLU A 150 0.02 6.57 -13.15
N LEU A 151 0.18 5.37 -12.61
CA LEU A 151 -0.85 4.34 -12.62
C LEU A 151 -1.75 4.40 -11.39
N MET A 152 -1.36 5.16 -10.36
CA MET A 152 -2.08 5.25 -9.10
C MET A 152 -3.12 6.37 -9.13
N ASP A 153 -4.31 6.07 -8.60
CA ASP A 153 -5.36 7.08 -8.36
C ASP A 153 -5.02 7.92 -7.11
N ALA A 154 -4.27 7.34 -6.14
CA ALA A 154 -3.73 8.05 -4.98
C ALA A 154 -2.45 7.37 -4.48
N SER A 155 -1.53 8.19 -3.95
CA SER A 155 -0.26 7.71 -3.37
C SER A 155 -0.04 8.31 -2.00
N PHE A 156 0.42 7.51 -1.04
CA PHE A 156 0.61 7.91 0.34
C PHE A 156 2.07 7.70 0.75
N CYS A 157 2.66 8.66 1.46
CA CYS A 157 4.02 8.52 1.94
C CYS A 157 4.26 9.28 3.25
N THR A 158 5.28 8.85 4.00
CA THR A 158 5.73 9.51 5.24
C THR A 158 6.66 10.68 5.00
N THR A 159 7.23 10.81 3.80
CA THR A 159 7.99 11.98 3.40
C THR A 159 7.03 13.10 3.00
N ASP A 160 7.31 14.34 3.41
CA ASP A 160 6.48 15.49 2.98
C ASP A 160 6.41 15.54 1.45
N PRO A 161 5.20 15.43 0.84
CA PRO A 161 5.06 15.47 -0.62
C PRO A 161 5.67 16.71 -1.26
N LYS A 162 5.67 17.86 -0.56
CA LYS A 162 6.28 19.10 -1.06
C LYS A 162 7.79 18.98 -1.20
N SER A 163 8.45 18.22 -0.32
CA SER A 163 9.91 18.00 -0.37
C SER A 163 10.34 17.11 -1.53
N LEU A 164 9.40 16.42 -2.17
CA LEU A 164 9.71 15.58 -3.33
C LEU A 164 10.01 16.37 -4.60
N ASN A 165 9.73 17.68 -4.63
CA ASN A 165 9.99 18.58 -5.77
C ASN A 165 9.49 17.99 -7.10
N LEU A 166 8.22 17.61 -7.15
CA LEU A 166 7.58 17.06 -8.34
C LEU A 166 6.90 18.17 -9.13
N ASN A 167 7.16 18.21 -10.44
CA ASN A 167 6.63 19.24 -11.34
C ASN A 167 5.18 19.00 -11.80
N LYS A 168 4.50 17.99 -11.25
CA LYS A 168 3.14 17.60 -11.64
C LYS A 168 2.24 17.61 -10.41
N ASP A 169 0.97 18.01 -10.61
CA ASP A 169 -0.10 17.82 -9.65
C ASP A 169 -0.47 16.33 -9.56
N LEU A 170 0.30 15.59 -8.79
CA LEU A 170 0.07 14.18 -8.51
C LEU A 170 -0.72 14.05 -7.21
N ASN A 171 -1.65 13.09 -7.15
CA ASN A 171 -2.42 12.77 -5.96
C ASN A 171 -1.54 12.08 -4.90
N ILE A 172 -0.63 12.84 -4.29
CA ILE A 172 0.28 12.37 -3.25
C ILE A 172 -0.12 12.99 -1.92
N PHE A 173 -0.29 12.14 -0.91
CA PHE A 173 -0.74 12.52 0.41
C PHE A 173 0.26 12.07 1.47
N TYR A 174 0.41 12.89 2.51
CA TYR A 174 1.16 12.51 3.69
C TYR A 174 0.40 11.46 4.50
N LEU A 175 1.08 10.37 4.86
CA LEU A 175 0.57 9.32 5.73
C LEU A 175 1.59 9.11 6.86
N PRO A 176 1.27 9.39 8.12
CA PRO A 176 2.15 9.04 9.23
C PRO A 176 2.30 7.53 9.35
N ASN A 177 3.34 7.07 10.04
CA ASN A 177 3.50 5.65 10.33
C ASN A 177 2.26 5.13 11.06
N PRO A 178 1.58 4.11 10.52
CA PRO A 178 0.37 3.60 11.14
C PRO A 178 0.69 2.85 12.43
N VAL A 179 -0.15 3.07 13.42
CA VAL A 179 -0.18 2.31 14.67
C VAL A 179 -1.50 1.53 14.74
N ASP A 180 -1.51 0.45 15.48
CA ASP A 180 -2.70 -0.35 15.70
C ASP A 180 -2.78 -0.78 17.17
N HIS A 181 -3.85 -0.38 17.84
CA HIS A 181 -3.98 -0.61 19.26
C HIS A 181 -4.01 -2.10 19.64
N SER A 182 -4.36 -3.00 18.72
CA SER A 182 -4.27 -4.44 18.99
C SER A 182 -2.83 -4.95 19.07
N PHE A 183 -1.86 -4.20 18.54
CA PHE A 183 -0.44 -4.52 18.63
C PHE A 183 0.25 -3.72 19.74
N GLU A 184 0.05 -2.41 19.75
CA GLU A 184 0.76 -1.49 20.63
C GLU A 184 0.27 -1.53 22.08
N THR A 185 -0.93 -2.06 22.35
CA THR A 185 -1.44 -2.24 23.72
C THR A 185 -1.07 -3.60 24.33
N LEU A 186 -0.56 -4.54 23.54
CA LEU A 186 -0.02 -5.79 24.06
C LEU A 186 1.29 -5.48 24.80
N LYS A 187 1.35 -5.79 26.09
CA LYS A 187 2.63 -5.75 26.84
C LYS A 187 3.45 -6.97 26.43
N ASN A 188 4.21 -6.84 25.33
CA ASN A 188 5.03 -7.91 24.75
C ASN A 188 6.48 -7.84 25.24
N TYR A 189 6.72 -7.55 26.52
CA TYR A 189 8.06 -7.50 27.11
C TYR A 189 8.25 -8.61 28.13
#